data_b9aeca2bca475c2d94354352c098c60d
#
_entry.id   b9aeca2bca475c2d94354352c098c60d
#
_cell.length_a   1.000
_cell.length_b   1.000
_cell.length_c   1.000
_cell.angle_alpha   90.00
_cell.angle_beta   90.00
_cell.angle_gamma   90.00
#
_symmetry.space_group_name_H-M   'P 1'
#
loop_
_entity.id
_entity.type
_entity.pdbx_description
1 polymer ?
#
loop_
_entity_poly.entity_id
_entity_poly.type
_entity_poly.pdbx_seq_one_letter_code
_entity_poly.pdbx_strand_id
1 'polypeptide(L)'
;MKFTLYVAPLLVALCGAAQATPSPDSALLKVEGAITQPNYQQLALWDSAMLDQLPEYEIRTHTPWYDEEKTFRGPRLSDLLARVGASGKQLTITALNDYSVQVPTSDAGQYEVILARSINGKPLSVRDKGPLFLIYPFDQYPELRNKLYYGRAIWQISQIKVE
;
A
#
# COMPACT_ATOMS: atom_id res chain seq x y z
N MET A 1 2.80 -24.86 -64.02
CA MET A 1 1.95 -24.86 -62.82
C MET A 1 2.64 -24.01 -61.74
N LYS A 2 2.11 -22.80 -61.47
CA LYS A 2 2.65 -21.91 -60.43
C LYS A 2 1.75 -22.03 -59.22
N PHE A 3 2.26 -22.58 -58.10
CA PHE A 3 1.53 -22.63 -56.80
C PHE A 3 1.80 -21.31 -56.05
N THR A 4 0.77 -20.53 -55.87
CA THR A 4 0.79 -19.34 -55.04
C THR A 4 0.41 -19.74 -53.62
N LEU A 5 1.38 -19.66 -52.67
CA LEU A 5 1.12 -19.87 -51.25
C LEU A 5 0.51 -18.59 -50.67
N TYR A 6 -0.72 -18.66 -50.20
CA TYR A 6 -1.36 -17.61 -49.39
C TYR A 6 -0.97 -17.83 -47.93
N VAL A 7 -0.12 -16.96 -47.38
CA VAL A 7 0.14 -16.88 -45.96
C VAL A 7 -0.91 -15.97 -45.34
N ALA A 8 -1.86 -16.53 -44.61
CA ALA A 8 -2.83 -15.76 -43.82
C ALA A 8 -2.18 -15.18 -42.54
N PRO A 9 -2.30 -13.89 -42.24
CA PRO A 9 -1.79 -13.36 -41.00
C PRO A 9 -2.67 -13.82 -39.82
N LEU A 10 -2.06 -14.54 -38.88
CA LEU A 10 -2.69 -14.91 -37.60
C LEU A 10 -2.77 -13.66 -36.70
N LEU A 11 -3.95 -13.06 -36.62
CA LEU A 11 -4.23 -11.99 -35.68
C LEU A 11 -4.31 -12.56 -34.27
N VAL A 12 -3.26 -12.45 -33.49
CA VAL A 12 -3.27 -12.74 -32.05
C VAL A 12 -3.95 -11.57 -31.35
N ALA A 13 -5.23 -11.73 -31.02
CA ALA A 13 -5.93 -10.79 -30.15
C ALA A 13 -5.39 -10.93 -28.72
N LEU A 14 -4.55 -9.99 -28.29
CA LEU A 14 -4.23 -9.84 -26.86
C LEU A 14 -5.50 -9.38 -26.13
N CYS A 15 -6.25 -10.31 -25.55
CA CYS A 15 -7.24 -10.01 -24.54
C CYS A 15 -6.52 -9.57 -23.26
N GLY A 16 -6.25 -8.27 -23.13
CA GLY A 16 -5.90 -7.68 -21.84
C GLY A 16 -7.08 -7.85 -20.91
N ALA A 17 -6.94 -8.65 -19.85
CA ALA A 17 -7.94 -8.72 -18.79
C ALA A 17 -8.04 -7.33 -18.15
N ALA A 18 -9.10 -6.59 -18.45
CA ALA A 18 -9.43 -5.36 -17.76
C ALA A 18 -9.75 -5.74 -16.30
N GLN A 19 -8.88 -5.34 -15.38
CA GLN A 19 -9.14 -5.54 -13.96
C GLN A 19 -10.26 -4.59 -13.56
N ALA A 20 -11.31 -5.14 -12.96
CA ALA A 20 -12.43 -4.37 -12.49
C ALA A 20 -11.95 -3.41 -11.38
N THR A 21 -12.28 -2.12 -11.52
CA THR A 21 -12.03 -1.12 -10.47
C THR A 21 -12.86 -1.49 -9.24
N PRO A 22 -12.27 -1.51 -8.02
CA PRO A 22 -13.03 -1.75 -6.81
C PRO A 22 -14.14 -0.72 -6.64
N SER A 23 -15.27 -1.13 -6.05
CA SER A 23 -16.27 -0.16 -5.62
C SER A 23 -15.81 0.56 -4.34
N PRO A 24 -16.29 1.78 -4.06
CA PRO A 24 -15.95 2.48 -2.83
C PRO A 24 -16.25 1.70 -1.56
N ASP A 25 -17.26 0.82 -1.60
CA ASP A 25 -17.69 -0.01 -0.45
C ASP A 25 -16.82 -1.26 -0.26
N SER A 26 -16.16 -1.73 -1.31
CA SER A 26 -15.27 -2.91 -1.27
C SER A 26 -13.79 -2.54 -1.12
N ALA A 27 -13.44 -1.26 -1.23
CA ALA A 27 -12.06 -0.80 -1.10
C ALA A 27 -11.58 -0.93 0.35
N LEU A 28 -10.40 -1.52 0.52
CA LEU A 28 -9.69 -1.55 1.81
C LEU A 28 -8.95 -0.24 2.09
N LEU A 29 -8.49 0.42 1.03
CA LEU A 29 -7.74 1.66 1.12
C LEU A 29 -8.19 2.63 0.03
N LYS A 30 -8.36 3.90 0.41
CA LYS A 30 -8.62 5.03 -0.49
C LYS A 30 -7.40 5.95 -0.48
N VAL A 31 -6.91 6.31 -1.66
CA VAL A 31 -5.84 7.31 -1.80
C VAL A 31 -6.36 8.47 -2.61
N GLU A 32 -6.15 9.70 -2.13
CA GLU A 32 -6.64 10.92 -2.75
C GLU A 32 -5.62 12.07 -2.66
N GLY A 33 -5.98 13.22 -3.21
CA GLY A 33 -5.17 14.44 -3.17
C GLY A 33 -4.24 14.56 -4.38
N ALA A 34 -2.96 14.91 -4.16
CA ALA A 34 -1.99 15.12 -5.22
C ALA A 34 -1.51 13.79 -5.84
N ILE A 35 -2.41 13.12 -6.58
CA ILE A 35 -2.16 11.86 -7.31
C ILE A 35 -2.48 12.04 -8.80
N THR A 36 -1.77 11.31 -9.68
CA THR A 36 -1.96 11.38 -11.14
C THR A 36 -2.55 10.12 -11.75
N GLN A 37 -2.72 9.04 -10.96
CA GLN A 37 -3.24 7.75 -11.41
C GLN A 37 -4.48 7.31 -10.58
N PRO A 38 -5.59 8.09 -10.59
CA PRO A 38 -6.84 7.65 -9.97
C PRO A 38 -7.47 6.53 -10.81
N ASN A 39 -8.24 5.66 -10.18
CA ASN A 39 -9.01 4.61 -10.85
C ASN A 39 -10.53 4.72 -10.63
N TYR A 40 -10.96 5.64 -9.78
CA TYR A 40 -12.36 5.94 -9.55
C TYR A 40 -12.56 7.45 -9.26
N GLN A 41 -13.11 8.21 -10.21
CA GLN A 41 -13.21 9.66 -10.12
C GLN A 41 -11.83 10.31 -9.84
N GLN A 42 -11.64 10.94 -8.66
CA GLN A 42 -10.38 11.53 -8.23
C GLN A 42 -9.69 10.68 -7.14
N LEU A 43 -10.14 9.44 -6.93
CA LEU A 43 -9.63 8.52 -5.92
C LEU A 43 -8.86 7.36 -6.58
N ALA A 44 -7.86 6.86 -5.90
CA ALA A 44 -7.30 5.56 -6.18
C ALA A 44 -7.81 4.57 -5.11
N LEU A 45 -8.74 3.70 -5.51
CA LEU A 45 -9.33 2.67 -4.65
C LEU A 45 -8.53 1.39 -4.75
N TRP A 46 -8.23 0.79 -3.60
CA TRP A 46 -7.43 -0.43 -3.49
C TRP A 46 -8.20 -1.49 -2.70
N ASP A 47 -8.40 -2.64 -3.30
CA ASP A 47 -8.86 -3.84 -2.61
C ASP A 47 -7.69 -4.77 -2.25
N SER A 48 -8.00 -5.92 -1.66
CA SER A 48 -6.99 -6.91 -1.30
C SER A 48 -6.18 -7.41 -2.50
N ALA A 49 -6.87 -7.71 -3.61
CA ALA A 49 -6.23 -8.26 -4.81
C ALA A 49 -5.26 -7.26 -5.48
N MET A 50 -5.59 -5.98 -5.46
CA MET A 50 -4.70 -4.92 -5.97
C MET A 50 -3.48 -4.74 -5.08
N LEU A 51 -3.65 -4.79 -3.75
CA LEU A 51 -2.53 -4.72 -2.81
C LEU A 51 -1.60 -5.94 -2.94
N ASP A 52 -2.15 -7.13 -3.28
CA ASP A 52 -1.37 -8.35 -3.53
C ASP A 52 -0.49 -8.27 -4.80
N GLN A 53 -0.77 -7.33 -5.70
CA GLN A 53 0.05 -7.09 -6.91
C GLN A 53 1.28 -6.21 -6.65
N LEU A 54 1.32 -5.51 -5.52
CA LEU A 54 2.51 -4.78 -5.11
C LEU A 54 3.55 -5.76 -4.54
N PRO A 55 4.86 -5.47 -4.69
CA PRO A 55 5.89 -6.28 -4.05
C PRO A 55 5.69 -6.34 -2.54
N GLU A 56 5.78 -7.55 -1.96
CA GLU A 56 5.70 -7.75 -0.52
C GLU A 56 7.08 -7.67 0.11
N TYR A 57 7.19 -6.96 1.23
CA TYR A 57 8.40 -6.80 2.03
C TYR A 57 8.17 -7.24 3.47
N GLU A 58 9.26 -7.56 4.14
CA GLU A 58 9.26 -7.99 5.53
C GLU A 58 10.06 -7.01 6.40
N ILE A 59 9.50 -6.62 7.54
CA ILE A 59 10.20 -5.90 8.61
C ILE A 59 10.09 -6.72 9.88
N ARG A 60 11.24 -7.04 10.48
CA ARG A 60 11.34 -7.64 11.82
C ARG A 60 11.77 -6.56 12.78
N THR A 61 10.95 -6.29 13.79
CA THR A 61 11.21 -5.18 14.71
C THR A 61 10.43 -5.32 16.03
N HIS A 62 10.99 -4.78 17.10
CA HIS A 62 10.26 -4.51 18.32
C HIS A 62 9.38 -3.26 18.14
N THR A 63 8.29 -3.24 18.84
CA THR A 63 7.36 -2.10 18.85
C THR A 63 6.82 -1.89 20.25
N PRO A 64 6.32 -0.69 20.62
CA PRO A 64 5.76 -0.47 21.95
C PRO A 64 4.42 -1.19 22.20
N TRP A 65 3.85 -1.87 21.21
CA TRP A 65 2.53 -2.54 21.30
C TRP A 65 2.62 -4.05 21.49
N TYR A 66 3.83 -4.63 21.42
CA TYR A 66 4.08 -6.05 21.58
C TYR A 66 5.34 -6.26 22.42
N ASP A 67 5.31 -7.23 23.34
CA ASP A 67 6.42 -7.52 24.24
C ASP A 67 7.63 -8.14 23.52
N GLU A 68 7.40 -8.80 22.37
CA GLU A 68 8.42 -9.49 21.59
C GLU A 68 8.58 -8.88 20.20
N GLU A 69 9.75 -9.12 19.59
CA GLU A 69 9.96 -8.84 18.17
C GLU A 69 8.88 -9.52 17.33
N LYS A 70 8.34 -8.78 16.36
CA LYS A 70 7.35 -9.30 15.41
C LYS A 70 7.87 -9.17 13.98
N THR A 71 7.43 -10.10 13.15
CA THR A 71 7.66 -10.09 11.70
C THR A 71 6.41 -9.53 11.03
N PHE A 72 6.54 -8.36 10.44
CA PHE A 72 5.47 -7.67 9.70
C PHE A 72 5.70 -7.86 8.20
N ARG A 73 4.63 -8.11 7.42
CA ARG A 73 4.71 -8.21 5.97
C ARG A 73 3.64 -7.38 5.28
N GLY A 74 4.02 -6.75 4.17
CA GLY A 74 3.15 -5.96 3.32
C GLY A 74 3.92 -5.16 2.28
N PRO A 75 3.23 -4.43 1.39
CA PRO A 75 3.88 -3.58 0.41
C PRO A 75 4.55 -2.37 1.07
N ARG A 76 5.61 -1.84 0.45
CA ARG A 76 6.17 -0.54 0.84
C ARG A 76 5.18 0.59 0.55
N LEU A 77 5.14 1.55 1.45
CA LEU A 77 4.37 2.78 1.23
C LEU A 77 4.86 3.52 -0.03
N SER A 78 6.17 3.53 -0.30
CA SER A 78 6.75 4.12 -1.50
C SER A 78 6.24 3.49 -2.80
N ASP A 79 6.03 2.16 -2.84
CA ASP A 79 5.53 1.47 -4.03
C ASP A 79 4.05 1.84 -4.30
N LEU A 80 3.24 1.93 -3.23
CA LEU A 80 1.87 2.42 -3.34
C LEU A 80 1.83 3.85 -3.86
N LEU A 81 2.63 4.76 -3.27
CA LEU A 81 2.70 6.17 -3.67
C LEU A 81 3.15 6.34 -5.12
N ALA A 82 4.16 5.58 -5.55
CA ALA A 82 4.60 5.55 -6.95
C ALA A 82 3.49 5.06 -7.89
N ARG A 83 2.75 4.03 -7.50
CA ARG A 83 1.67 3.44 -8.30
C ARG A 83 0.51 4.40 -8.52
N VAL A 84 0.20 5.26 -7.54
CA VAL A 84 -0.84 6.30 -7.67
C VAL A 84 -0.33 7.61 -8.26
N GLY A 85 0.97 7.70 -8.54
CA GLY A 85 1.60 8.93 -9.04
C GLY A 85 1.52 10.08 -8.04
N ALA A 86 1.82 9.80 -6.77
CA ALA A 86 1.80 10.79 -5.70
C ALA A 86 2.92 11.83 -5.87
N SER A 87 2.59 13.12 -5.69
CA SER A 87 3.53 14.24 -5.85
C SER A 87 3.58 15.18 -4.65
N GLY A 88 2.84 14.91 -3.56
CA GLY A 88 2.82 15.71 -2.34
C GLY A 88 4.03 15.46 -1.43
N LYS A 89 4.22 16.36 -0.46
CA LYS A 89 5.29 16.28 0.54
C LYS A 89 4.81 15.73 1.88
N GLN A 90 3.51 15.71 2.10
CA GLN A 90 2.86 15.31 3.35
C GLN A 90 1.76 14.30 3.03
N LEU A 91 1.61 13.33 3.92
CA LEU A 91 0.50 12.38 3.90
C LEU A 91 -0.34 12.59 5.16
N THR A 92 -1.64 12.75 4.99
CA THR A 92 -2.60 12.58 6.07
C THR A 92 -3.16 11.18 5.99
N ILE A 93 -2.80 10.31 6.95
CA ILE A 93 -3.22 8.91 6.99
C ILE A 93 -4.32 8.77 8.05
N THR A 94 -5.46 8.23 7.65
CA THR A 94 -6.67 8.13 8.48
C THR A 94 -7.05 6.66 8.70
N ALA A 95 -7.37 6.34 9.93
CA ALA A 95 -7.84 5.03 10.37
C ALA A 95 -9.38 4.91 10.24
N LEU A 96 -9.90 3.68 10.43
CA LEU A 96 -11.33 3.38 10.37
C LEU A 96 -12.18 4.14 11.42
N ASN A 97 -11.56 4.59 12.51
CA ASN A 97 -12.21 5.37 13.59
C ASN A 97 -12.00 6.88 13.45
N ASP A 98 -11.64 7.35 12.25
CA ASP A 98 -11.37 8.76 11.92
C ASP A 98 -10.13 9.37 12.61
N TYR A 99 -9.36 8.59 13.38
CA TYR A 99 -8.08 9.05 13.89
C TYR A 99 -7.11 9.26 12.74
N SER A 100 -6.41 10.39 12.72
CA SER A 100 -5.50 10.75 11.65
C SER A 100 -4.13 11.16 12.17
N VAL A 101 -3.10 10.86 11.38
CA VAL A 101 -1.72 11.27 11.63
C VAL A 101 -1.14 11.90 10.36
N GLN A 102 -0.16 12.79 10.56
CA GLN A 102 0.62 13.35 9.46
C GLN A 102 1.97 12.67 9.36
N VAL A 103 2.32 12.22 8.16
CA VAL A 103 3.55 11.53 7.84
C VAL A 103 4.22 12.22 6.65
N PRO A 104 5.47 12.70 6.76
CA PRO A 104 6.20 13.22 5.61
C PRO A 104 6.33 12.14 4.54
N THR A 105 6.10 12.49 3.27
CA THR A 105 6.26 11.55 2.15
C THR A 105 7.69 11.00 2.07
N SER A 106 8.68 11.78 2.54
CA SER A 106 10.09 11.36 2.62
C SER A 106 10.32 10.13 3.50
N ASP A 107 9.50 9.92 4.55
CA ASP A 107 9.64 8.74 5.43
C ASP A 107 9.50 7.43 4.65
N ALA A 108 8.62 7.42 3.63
CA ALA A 108 8.37 6.24 2.78
C ALA A 108 9.63 5.77 2.04
N GLY A 109 10.45 6.71 1.55
CA GLY A 109 11.69 6.39 0.85
C GLY A 109 12.89 6.24 1.78
N GLN A 110 12.97 7.07 2.83
CA GLN A 110 14.11 7.08 3.74
C GLN A 110 14.17 5.84 4.63
N TYR A 111 13.02 5.37 5.14
CA TYR A 111 12.95 4.28 6.11
C TYR A 111 12.31 3.02 5.56
N GLU A 112 11.97 2.98 4.28
CA GLU A 112 11.34 1.82 3.63
C GLU A 112 10.10 1.30 4.38
N VAL A 113 9.29 2.23 4.88
CA VAL A 113 8.09 1.97 5.67
C VAL A 113 7.10 1.08 4.90
N ILE A 114 6.51 0.08 5.56
CA ILE A 114 5.53 -0.81 4.93
C ILE A 114 4.11 -0.58 5.45
N LEU A 115 3.14 -0.90 4.61
CA LEU A 115 1.74 -1.09 4.96
C LEU A 115 1.55 -2.57 5.30
N ALA A 116 1.80 -2.94 6.55
CA ALA A 116 1.73 -4.32 6.99
C ALA A 116 0.30 -4.86 6.87
N ARG A 117 0.17 -6.06 6.30
CA ARG A 117 -1.07 -6.83 6.12
C ARG A 117 -1.08 -8.11 6.94
N SER A 118 0.09 -8.52 7.45
CA SER A 118 0.23 -9.69 8.32
C SER A 118 1.27 -9.47 9.41
N ILE A 119 1.12 -10.20 10.51
CA ILE A 119 2.08 -10.29 11.62
C ILE A 119 2.37 -11.78 11.87
N ASN A 120 3.66 -12.17 11.91
CA ASN A 120 4.10 -13.55 12.12
C ASN A 120 3.37 -14.54 11.19
N GLY A 121 3.17 -14.14 9.92
CA GLY A 121 2.50 -14.94 8.90
C GLY A 121 0.97 -15.02 9.02
N LYS A 122 0.35 -14.35 9.99
CA LYS A 122 -1.11 -14.29 10.14
C LYS A 122 -1.65 -12.98 9.57
N PRO A 123 -2.65 -13.01 8.67
CA PRO A 123 -3.30 -11.80 8.16
C PRO A 123 -3.87 -10.96 9.29
N LEU A 124 -3.74 -9.64 9.18
CA LEU A 124 -4.30 -8.68 10.14
C LEU A 124 -5.81 -8.55 9.94
N SER A 125 -6.57 -8.88 10.96
CA SER A 125 -7.99 -8.52 11.04
C SER A 125 -8.17 -7.11 11.59
N VAL A 126 -9.34 -6.52 11.41
CA VAL A 126 -9.67 -5.20 12.02
C VAL A 126 -9.49 -5.22 13.53
N ARG A 127 -9.78 -6.35 14.20
CA ARG A 127 -9.59 -6.51 15.66
C ARG A 127 -8.11 -6.53 16.05
N ASP A 128 -7.22 -6.95 15.12
CA ASP A 128 -5.79 -7.11 15.35
C ASP A 128 -4.97 -6.04 14.61
N LYS A 129 -5.45 -4.79 14.58
CA LYS A 129 -4.81 -3.63 13.95
C LYS A 129 -4.83 -3.62 12.42
N GLY A 130 -5.60 -4.52 11.74
CA GLY A 130 -5.80 -4.52 10.29
C GLY A 130 -6.92 -3.58 9.81
N PRO A 131 -7.13 -3.51 8.50
CA PRO A 131 -6.49 -4.32 7.46
C PRO A 131 -5.05 -3.91 7.12
N LEU A 132 -4.65 -2.69 7.45
CA LEU A 132 -3.34 -2.12 7.16
C LEU A 132 -2.76 -1.43 8.40
N PHE A 133 -1.46 -1.65 8.64
CA PHE A 133 -0.72 -1.08 9.75
C PHE A 133 0.59 -0.48 9.23
N LEU A 134 0.81 0.82 9.41
CA LEU A 134 2.03 1.50 9.01
C LEU A 134 3.17 1.12 9.95
N ILE A 135 4.17 0.39 9.45
CA ILE A 135 5.30 -0.11 10.25
C ILE A 135 6.60 0.49 9.76
N TYR A 136 7.34 1.07 10.70
CA TYR A 136 8.72 1.52 10.57
C TYR A 136 9.69 0.44 11.05
N PRO A 137 10.89 0.32 10.48
CA PRO A 137 11.93 -0.60 10.95
C PRO A 137 12.67 -0.05 12.18
N PHE A 138 11.98 0.00 13.34
CA PHE A 138 12.46 0.65 14.56
C PHE A 138 13.78 0.10 15.08
N ASP A 139 14.07 -1.19 14.85
CA ASP A 139 15.31 -1.80 15.30
C ASP A 139 16.49 -1.50 14.38
N GLN A 140 16.21 -1.25 13.11
CA GLN A 140 17.22 -0.91 12.11
C GLN A 140 17.70 0.54 12.25
N TYR A 141 16.82 1.45 12.69
CA TYR A 141 17.10 2.88 12.81
C TYR A 141 16.79 3.35 14.24
N PRO A 142 17.82 3.49 15.12
CA PRO A 142 17.62 3.90 16.51
C PRO A 142 16.88 5.24 16.68
N GLU A 143 17.04 6.16 15.73
CA GLU A 143 16.34 7.45 15.72
C GLU A 143 14.82 7.34 15.58
N LEU A 144 14.30 6.19 15.12
CA LEU A 144 12.86 5.95 15.04
C LEU A 144 12.24 5.58 16.40
N ARG A 145 13.05 5.22 17.41
CA ARG A 145 12.59 4.76 18.72
C ARG A 145 12.19 5.92 19.64
N ASN A 146 11.18 6.68 19.21
CA ASN A 146 10.68 7.81 19.98
C ASN A 146 9.17 8.02 19.74
N LYS A 147 8.55 8.90 20.56
CA LYS A 147 7.11 9.17 20.51
C LYS A 147 6.61 9.69 19.17
N LEU A 148 7.45 10.42 18.41
CA LEU A 148 7.07 10.96 17.12
C LEU A 148 6.79 9.85 16.11
N TYR A 149 7.73 8.93 15.92
CA TYR A 149 7.59 7.83 14.95
C TYR A 149 6.63 6.75 15.43
N TYR A 150 6.58 6.48 16.73
CA TYR A 150 5.52 5.62 17.29
C TYR A 150 4.13 6.19 17.03
N GLY A 151 3.96 7.51 17.12
CA GLY A 151 2.70 8.18 16.79
C GLY A 151 2.35 8.15 15.30
N ARG A 152 3.33 8.08 14.40
CA ARG A 152 3.13 7.93 12.94
C ARG A 152 2.74 6.52 12.54
N ALA A 153 3.12 5.51 13.33
CA ALA A 153 2.80 4.11 13.05
C ALA A 153 1.33 3.80 13.38
N ILE A 154 0.45 4.33 12.55
CA ILE A 154 -1.01 4.19 12.65
C ILE A 154 -1.47 2.83 12.12
N TRP A 155 -2.50 2.27 12.76
CA TRP A 155 -3.16 1.01 12.36
C TRP A 155 -4.60 1.22 11.93
N GLN A 156 -5.25 0.17 11.40
CA GLN A 156 -6.61 0.20 10.84
C GLN A 156 -6.76 1.25 9.74
N ILE A 157 -5.73 1.43 8.93
CA ILE A 157 -5.69 2.46 7.88
C ILE A 157 -6.80 2.19 6.87
N SER A 158 -7.57 3.23 6.56
CA SER A 158 -8.64 3.25 5.54
C SER A 158 -8.41 4.28 4.44
N GLN A 159 -7.64 5.35 4.72
CA GLN A 159 -7.43 6.44 3.76
C GLN A 159 -6.04 7.06 3.88
N ILE A 160 -5.48 7.47 2.74
CA ILE A 160 -4.27 8.29 2.63
C ILE A 160 -4.59 9.48 1.73
N LYS A 161 -4.43 10.70 2.25
CA LYS A 161 -4.50 11.93 1.47
C LYS A 161 -3.09 12.45 1.24
N VAL A 162 -2.74 12.68 -0.02
CA VAL A 162 -1.45 13.22 -0.46
C VAL A 162 -1.56 14.74 -0.59
N GLU A 163 -0.68 15.48 0.13
CA GLU A 163 -0.70 16.96 0.20
C GLU A 163 0.67 17.59 -0.10
#